data_5f8c004788dc6a86ad8cf8316f4ad07a
#
_entry.id   5f8c004788dc6a86ad8cf8316f4ad07a
#
_cell.length_a   1.000
_cell.length_b   1.000
_cell.length_c   1.000
_cell.angle_alpha   90.00
_cell.angle_beta   90.00
_cell.angle_gamma   90.00
#
_symmetry.space_group_name_H-M   'P 1'
#
loop_
_entity.id
_entity.type
_entity.pdbx_description
1 polymer ?
#
loop_
_entity_poly.entity_id
_entity_poly.type
_entity_poly.pdbx_seq_one_letter_code
_entity_poly.pdbx_strand_id
1 'polypeptide(L)'
;MPWAADGMRDERAERRLRELTDAGIAWLATIVAEHGWPGHALVGAEAAAAASRLVQHARGHLDFRRRCLELMREAAGRRDLPWREVAYLTDELRVDEGRPQVYGTKFEPVAGRLEPWPIEEPERVDQRRAAYGMDPLADHTERIRRRFPLGDVVRDPSGRPPREEARDPSGRPPGEGARVPSGRPPRGGTVRAEAEPRPPDSVERTLTGREAT
;
A
#
# COMPACT_ATOMS: atom_id res chain seq x y z
N MET A 1 -38.82 -15.56 -4.27
CA MET A 1 -37.43 -15.73 -3.77
C MET A 1 -36.55 -14.58 -4.27
N PRO A 2 -36.66 -13.34 -3.73
CA PRO A 2 -35.89 -12.18 -4.26
C PRO A 2 -34.37 -12.20 -3.93
N TRP A 3 -33.94 -12.86 -2.86
CA TRP A 3 -32.55 -12.93 -2.40
C TRP A 3 -31.59 -13.68 -3.33
N ALA A 4 -32.07 -14.65 -4.09
CA ALA A 4 -31.24 -15.39 -5.05
C ALA A 4 -30.86 -14.55 -6.27
N ALA A 5 -31.64 -13.52 -6.61
CA ALA A 5 -31.36 -12.63 -7.74
C ALA A 5 -30.31 -11.57 -7.42
N ASP A 6 -30.20 -11.13 -6.16
CA ASP A 6 -29.21 -10.14 -5.73
C ASP A 6 -27.82 -10.78 -5.59
N GLY A 7 -27.71 -11.98 -5.01
CA GLY A 7 -26.45 -12.71 -4.96
C GLY A 7 -25.87 -13.02 -6.36
N MET A 8 -26.73 -13.37 -7.32
CA MET A 8 -26.30 -13.68 -8.69
C MET A 8 -25.89 -12.42 -9.50
N ARG A 9 -26.45 -11.25 -9.15
CA ARG A 9 -26.04 -9.96 -9.74
C ARG A 9 -24.68 -9.52 -9.20
N ASP A 10 -24.42 -9.70 -7.90
CA ASP A 10 -23.14 -9.44 -7.27
C ASP A 10 -22.03 -10.31 -7.86
N GLU A 11 -22.24 -11.61 -8.00
CA GLU A 11 -21.27 -12.54 -8.61
C GLU A 11 -20.95 -12.21 -10.07
N ARG A 12 -21.95 -11.77 -10.84
CA ARG A 12 -21.75 -11.31 -12.22
C ARG A 12 -20.95 -10.02 -12.28
N ALA A 13 -21.24 -9.06 -11.43
CA ALA A 13 -20.54 -7.79 -11.34
C ALA A 13 -19.07 -8.01 -10.92
N GLU A 14 -18.85 -8.84 -9.92
CA GLU A 14 -17.50 -9.22 -9.46
C GLU A 14 -16.70 -9.94 -10.54
N ARG A 15 -17.31 -10.87 -11.25
CA ARG A 15 -16.67 -11.57 -12.38
C ARG A 15 -16.30 -10.59 -13.49
N ARG A 16 -17.21 -9.70 -13.86
CA ARG A 16 -16.96 -8.68 -14.86
C ARG A 16 -15.86 -7.72 -14.45
N LEU A 17 -15.82 -7.33 -13.17
CA LEU A 17 -14.74 -6.49 -12.65
C LEU A 17 -13.38 -7.21 -12.72
N ARG A 18 -13.33 -8.49 -12.35
CA ARG A 18 -12.10 -9.31 -12.49
C ARG A 18 -11.64 -9.39 -13.94
N GLU A 19 -12.53 -9.74 -14.87
CA GLU A 19 -12.22 -9.80 -16.31
C GLU A 19 -11.66 -8.49 -16.85
N LEU A 20 -12.27 -7.35 -16.48
CA LEU A 20 -11.79 -6.02 -16.88
C LEU A 20 -10.45 -5.67 -16.26
N THR A 21 -10.24 -6.05 -15.01
CA THR A 21 -8.97 -5.84 -14.30
C THR A 21 -7.87 -6.66 -14.96
N ASP A 22 -8.09 -7.95 -15.22
CA ASP A 22 -7.12 -8.84 -15.85
C ASP A 22 -6.76 -8.40 -17.27
N ALA A 23 -7.77 -7.99 -18.06
CA ALA A 23 -7.53 -7.41 -19.39
C ALA A 23 -6.71 -6.11 -19.33
N GLY A 24 -7.02 -5.23 -18.37
CA GLY A 24 -6.27 -4.00 -18.12
C GLY A 24 -4.82 -4.27 -17.71
N ILE A 25 -4.60 -5.27 -16.84
CA ILE A 25 -3.27 -5.67 -16.40
C ILE A 25 -2.45 -6.25 -17.58
N ALA A 26 -3.05 -7.10 -18.41
CA ALA A 26 -2.40 -7.65 -19.59
C ALA A 26 -1.96 -6.53 -20.56
N TRP A 27 -2.85 -5.56 -20.78
CA TRP A 27 -2.54 -4.39 -21.60
C TRP A 27 -1.43 -3.52 -20.98
N LEU A 28 -1.51 -3.22 -19.68
CA LEU A 28 -0.47 -2.47 -18.97
C LEU A 28 0.88 -3.19 -19.01
N ALA A 29 0.88 -4.52 -18.90
CA ALA A 29 2.10 -5.33 -18.99
C ALA A 29 2.80 -5.17 -20.35
N THR A 30 2.05 -5.07 -21.45
CA THR A 30 2.60 -4.79 -22.78
C THR A 30 3.29 -3.42 -22.81
N ILE A 31 2.62 -2.37 -22.29
CA ILE A 31 3.20 -1.02 -22.23
C ILE A 31 4.47 -1.00 -21.38
N VAL A 32 4.42 -1.65 -20.21
CA VAL A 32 5.55 -1.72 -19.29
C VAL A 32 6.74 -2.45 -19.91
N ALA A 33 6.49 -3.50 -20.69
CA ALA A 33 7.55 -4.25 -21.38
C ALA A 33 8.21 -3.43 -22.50
N GLU A 34 7.44 -2.63 -23.24
CA GLU A 34 7.93 -1.86 -24.38
C GLU A 34 8.52 -0.49 -24.00
N HIS A 35 7.93 0.17 -23.02
CA HIS A 35 8.21 1.59 -22.72
C HIS A 35 8.66 1.86 -21.27
N GLY A 36 8.66 0.85 -20.41
CA GLY A 36 8.83 1.05 -18.97
C GLY A 36 7.54 1.58 -18.31
N TRP A 37 7.68 2.24 -17.15
CA TRP A 37 6.51 2.79 -16.46
C TRP A 37 5.86 3.94 -17.27
N PRO A 38 4.54 3.89 -17.52
CA PRO A 38 3.83 4.97 -18.21
C PRO A 38 3.64 6.18 -17.28
N GLY A 39 4.67 7.00 -17.15
CA GLY A 39 4.68 8.21 -16.35
C GLY A 39 4.01 9.40 -17.06
N HIS A 40 4.04 10.56 -16.42
CA HIS A 40 3.37 11.78 -16.89
C HIS A 40 3.88 12.20 -18.28
N ALA A 41 5.15 12.04 -18.56
CA ALA A 41 5.75 12.43 -19.84
C ALA A 41 5.24 11.57 -21.00
N LEU A 42 4.95 10.30 -20.77
CA LEU A 42 4.53 9.36 -21.81
C LEU A 42 3.01 9.42 -22.05
N VAL A 43 2.21 9.46 -20.97
CA VAL A 43 0.74 9.26 -21.08
C VAL A 43 -0.09 10.39 -20.45
N GLY A 44 0.55 11.40 -19.87
CA GLY A 44 -0.12 12.45 -19.10
C GLY A 44 -0.52 12.02 -17.69
N ALA A 45 -0.87 12.99 -16.83
CA ALA A 45 -1.09 12.78 -15.42
C ALA A 45 -2.28 11.85 -15.11
N GLU A 46 -3.37 11.97 -15.86
CA GLU A 46 -4.59 11.20 -15.65
C GLU A 46 -4.38 9.71 -15.94
N ALA A 47 -3.78 9.39 -17.09
CA ALA A 47 -3.53 8.01 -17.50
C ALA A 47 -2.43 7.36 -16.62
N ALA A 48 -1.40 8.12 -16.22
CA ALA A 48 -0.38 7.64 -15.27
C ALA A 48 -1.00 7.29 -13.90
N ALA A 49 -1.92 8.12 -13.40
CA ALA A 49 -2.66 7.82 -12.16
C ALA A 49 -3.59 6.61 -12.32
N ALA A 50 -4.21 6.42 -13.50
CA ALA A 50 -5.00 5.23 -13.78
C ALA A 50 -4.15 3.96 -13.80
N ALA A 51 -2.96 3.99 -14.42
CA ALA A 51 -2.00 2.89 -14.41
C ALA A 51 -1.57 2.54 -12.97
N SER A 52 -1.29 3.55 -12.13
CA SER A 52 -0.95 3.35 -10.72
C SER A 52 -2.08 2.64 -9.94
N ARG A 53 -3.32 3.06 -10.14
CA ARG A 53 -4.48 2.39 -9.52
C ARG A 53 -4.66 0.96 -10.01
N LEU A 54 -4.49 0.73 -11.32
CA LEU A 54 -4.64 -0.60 -11.91
C LEU A 54 -3.63 -1.59 -11.33
N VAL A 55 -2.35 -1.20 -11.21
CA VAL A 55 -1.32 -2.09 -10.64
C VAL A 55 -1.53 -2.34 -9.14
N GLN A 56 -2.07 -1.39 -8.39
CA GLN A 56 -2.44 -1.61 -6.99
C GLN A 56 -3.52 -2.69 -6.84
N HIS A 57 -4.46 -2.78 -7.78
CA HIS A 57 -5.52 -3.79 -7.76
C HIS A 57 -5.15 -5.13 -8.43
N ALA A 58 -3.94 -5.27 -8.97
CA ALA A 58 -3.45 -6.48 -9.64
C ALA A 58 -3.03 -7.61 -8.67
N ARG A 59 -3.88 -7.97 -7.70
CA ARG A 59 -3.53 -8.83 -6.54
C ARG A 59 -3.00 -10.21 -6.91
N GLY A 60 -3.45 -10.82 -7.99
CA GLY A 60 -2.97 -12.14 -8.46
C GLY A 60 -1.60 -12.10 -9.16
N HIS A 61 -0.99 -10.93 -9.37
CA HIS A 61 0.18 -10.73 -10.22
C HIS A 61 1.38 -10.17 -9.45
N LEU A 62 1.82 -10.85 -8.39
CA LEU A 62 2.85 -10.35 -7.45
C LEU A 62 4.15 -9.95 -8.15
N ASP A 63 4.68 -10.78 -9.05
CA ASP A 63 5.96 -10.49 -9.72
C ASP A 63 5.84 -9.29 -10.67
N PHE A 64 4.70 -9.16 -11.36
CA PHE A 64 4.42 -7.99 -12.16
C PHE A 64 4.32 -6.72 -11.30
N ARG A 65 3.64 -6.76 -10.15
CA ARG A 65 3.54 -5.64 -9.21
C ARG A 65 4.90 -5.25 -8.65
N ARG A 66 5.75 -6.21 -8.27
CA ARG A 66 7.13 -5.95 -7.82
C ARG A 66 7.93 -5.25 -8.92
N ARG A 67 7.85 -5.77 -10.15
CA ARG A 67 8.51 -5.13 -11.29
C ARG A 67 8.00 -3.72 -11.54
N CYS A 68 6.69 -3.50 -11.48
CA CYS A 68 6.09 -2.17 -11.59
C CYS A 68 6.59 -1.22 -10.47
N LEU A 69 6.72 -1.70 -9.23
CA LEU A 69 7.22 -0.88 -8.12
C LEU A 69 8.64 -0.37 -8.38
N GLU A 70 9.53 -1.19 -8.92
CA GLU A 70 10.88 -0.77 -9.33
C GLU A 70 10.83 0.35 -10.38
N LEU A 71 10.06 0.15 -11.43
CA LEU A 71 9.90 1.13 -12.51
C LEU A 71 9.23 2.42 -12.05
N MET A 72 8.25 2.33 -11.13
CA MET A 72 7.62 3.50 -10.50
C MET A 72 8.60 4.30 -9.65
N ARG A 73 9.51 3.64 -8.93
CA ARG A 73 10.59 4.31 -8.19
C ARG A 73 11.51 5.09 -9.12
N GLU A 74 11.91 4.48 -10.23
CA GLU A 74 12.72 5.14 -11.25
C GLU A 74 12.00 6.35 -11.86
N ALA A 75 10.71 6.21 -12.20
CA ALA A 75 9.89 7.30 -12.73
C ALA A 75 9.73 8.43 -11.71
N ALA A 76 9.49 8.10 -10.43
CA ALA A 76 9.39 9.09 -9.36
C ALA A 76 10.71 9.83 -9.15
N GLY A 77 11.85 9.15 -9.23
CA GLY A 77 13.19 9.76 -9.19
C GLY A 77 13.43 10.76 -10.34
N ARG A 78 12.84 10.53 -11.50
CA ARG A 78 12.83 11.47 -12.64
C ARG A 78 11.73 12.53 -12.58
N ARG A 79 10.94 12.59 -11.49
CA ARG A 79 9.77 13.47 -11.32
C ARG A 79 8.64 13.21 -12.34
N ASP A 80 8.62 12.03 -12.91
CA ASP A 80 7.63 11.59 -13.90
C ASP A 80 6.44 10.85 -13.25
N LEU A 81 6.51 10.65 -11.94
CA LEU A 81 5.45 10.08 -11.09
C LEU A 81 5.56 10.67 -9.68
N PRO A 82 4.44 10.98 -8.99
CA PRO A 82 4.47 11.36 -7.59
C PRO A 82 4.93 10.21 -6.69
N TRP A 83 5.81 10.47 -5.71
CA TRP A 83 6.30 9.47 -4.75
C TRP A 83 5.18 8.80 -3.93
N ARG A 84 4.06 9.49 -3.69
CA ARG A 84 2.91 8.91 -3.02
C ARG A 84 2.36 7.66 -3.73
N GLU A 85 2.44 7.59 -5.06
CA GLU A 85 1.98 6.40 -5.81
C GLU A 85 2.89 5.19 -5.53
N VAL A 86 4.19 5.43 -5.36
CA VAL A 86 5.17 4.43 -4.92
C VAL A 86 4.84 3.94 -3.50
N ALA A 87 4.48 4.86 -2.58
CA ALA A 87 4.09 4.53 -1.22
C ALA A 87 2.87 3.59 -1.18
N TYR A 88 1.83 3.90 -1.96
CA TYR A 88 0.63 3.07 -2.03
C TYR A 88 0.93 1.64 -2.49
N LEU A 89 1.71 1.47 -3.57
CA LEU A 89 2.05 0.14 -4.07
C LEU A 89 3.00 -0.60 -3.13
N THR A 90 3.92 0.11 -2.46
CA THR A 90 4.81 -0.46 -1.44
C THR A 90 4.01 -1.08 -0.31
N ASP A 91 3.08 -0.34 0.28
CA ASP A 91 2.26 -0.83 1.39
C ASP A 91 1.35 -1.98 0.96
N GLU A 92 0.76 -1.90 -0.23
CA GLU A 92 -0.07 -2.95 -0.79
C GLU A 92 0.68 -4.28 -0.90
N LEU A 93 1.90 -4.25 -1.46
CA LEU A 93 2.74 -5.44 -1.59
C LEU A 93 3.14 -6.00 -0.22
N ARG A 94 3.56 -5.14 0.71
CA ARG A 94 3.97 -5.57 2.05
C ARG A 94 2.82 -6.23 2.82
N VAL A 95 1.62 -5.65 2.74
CA VAL A 95 0.43 -6.23 3.39
C VAL A 95 0.06 -7.57 2.76
N ASP A 96 0.13 -7.70 1.43
CA ASP A 96 -0.12 -8.99 0.75
C ASP A 96 0.93 -10.06 1.12
N GLU A 97 2.15 -9.65 1.44
CA GLU A 97 3.24 -10.50 1.95
C GLU A 97 3.12 -10.77 3.46
N GLY A 98 2.11 -10.24 4.14
CA GLY A 98 1.93 -10.38 5.59
C GLY A 98 2.90 -9.54 6.43
N ARG A 99 3.55 -8.55 5.85
CA ARG A 99 4.53 -7.66 6.48
C ARG A 99 3.88 -6.35 6.94
N PRO A 100 4.39 -5.70 7.99
CA PRO A 100 3.95 -4.35 8.34
C PRO A 100 4.14 -3.38 7.19
N GLN A 101 3.19 -2.46 7.00
CA GLN A 101 3.30 -1.39 6.02
C GLN A 101 4.29 -0.30 6.45
N VAL A 102 4.71 0.57 5.53
CA VAL A 102 5.71 1.62 5.77
C VAL A 102 5.07 3.00 5.91
N TYR A 103 4.03 3.27 5.13
CA TYR A 103 3.45 4.61 5.00
C TYR A 103 2.04 4.74 5.60
N GLY A 104 1.42 3.66 6.06
CA GLY A 104 0.09 3.70 6.65
C GLY A 104 -1.02 3.99 5.63
N THR A 105 -0.96 3.39 4.45
CA THR A 105 -1.96 3.59 3.38
C THR A 105 -3.06 2.54 3.37
N LYS A 106 -2.88 1.43 4.08
CA LYS A 106 -3.84 0.32 4.17
C LYS A 106 -4.55 0.33 5.52
N PHE A 107 -5.85 0.07 5.50
CA PHE A 107 -6.73 0.09 6.66
C PHE A 107 -7.52 -1.21 6.75
N GLU A 108 -7.86 -1.61 7.96
CA GLU A 108 -8.73 -2.74 8.25
C GLU A 108 -9.82 -2.36 9.29
N PRO A 109 -10.97 -3.04 9.28
CA PRO A 109 -11.97 -2.86 10.32
C PRO A 109 -11.50 -3.50 11.63
N VAL A 110 -11.35 -2.70 12.68
CA VAL A 110 -11.02 -3.15 14.04
C VAL A 110 -12.02 -2.56 15.01
N ALA A 111 -12.73 -3.41 15.78
CA ALA A 111 -13.69 -3.00 16.79
C ALA A 111 -14.66 -1.89 16.34
N GLY A 112 -15.16 -2.00 15.13
CA GLY A 112 -16.12 -1.05 14.59
C GLY A 112 -15.52 0.26 14.07
N ARG A 113 -14.22 0.35 13.81
CA ARG A 113 -13.54 1.52 13.24
C ARG A 113 -12.51 1.08 12.20
N LEU A 114 -12.20 1.96 11.24
CA LEU A 114 -11.08 1.74 10.33
C LEU A 114 -9.79 2.15 11.03
N GLU A 115 -8.88 1.18 11.18
CA GLU A 115 -7.56 1.38 11.74
C GLU A 115 -6.49 1.05 10.68
N PRO A 116 -5.34 1.74 10.69
CA PRO A 116 -4.23 1.36 9.83
C PRO A 116 -3.76 -0.06 10.14
N TRP A 117 -3.43 -0.84 9.12
CA TRP A 117 -2.67 -2.08 9.31
C TRP A 117 -1.39 -1.82 10.10
N PRO A 118 -0.78 -2.85 10.75
CA PRO A 118 0.47 -2.68 11.47
C PRO A 118 1.51 -1.94 10.63
N ILE A 119 2.15 -0.94 11.24
CA ILE A 119 3.14 -0.06 10.61
C ILE A 119 4.52 -0.36 11.18
N GLU A 120 5.52 -0.45 10.32
CA GLU A 120 6.93 -0.57 10.71
C GLU A 120 7.41 0.75 11.29
N GLU A 121 8.05 0.74 12.49
CA GLU A 121 8.51 1.95 13.19
C GLU A 121 7.47 3.07 13.15
N PRO A 122 6.31 2.91 13.81
CA PRO A 122 5.17 3.83 13.67
C PRO A 122 5.50 5.26 14.12
N GLU A 123 6.46 5.44 15.03
CA GLU A 123 6.96 6.75 15.47
C GLU A 123 7.64 7.55 14.36
N ARG A 124 8.08 6.91 13.28
CA ARG A 124 8.75 7.54 12.13
C ARG A 124 7.86 7.66 10.90
N VAL A 125 6.60 7.19 10.98
CA VAL A 125 5.71 7.15 9.82
C VAL A 125 5.48 8.52 9.19
N ASP A 126 5.28 9.56 9.99
CA ASP A 126 5.02 10.90 9.47
C ASP A 126 6.25 11.52 8.81
N GLN A 127 7.46 11.20 9.29
CA GLN A 127 8.69 11.59 8.61
C GLN A 127 8.79 10.95 7.22
N ARG A 128 8.49 9.64 7.11
CA ARG A 128 8.47 8.94 5.82
C ARG A 128 7.38 9.49 4.90
N ARG A 129 6.19 9.76 5.43
CA ARG A 129 5.08 10.33 4.67
C ARG A 129 5.41 11.71 4.12
N ALA A 130 5.98 12.59 4.95
CA ALA A 130 6.39 13.94 4.53
C ALA A 130 7.43 13.88 3.39
N ALA A 131 8.41 12.99 3.46
CA ALA A 131 9.40 12.79 2.40
C ALA A 131 8.78 12.38 1.05
N TYR A 132 7.60 11.75 1.07
CA TYR A 132 6.85 11.32 -0.11
C TYR A 132 5.69 12.26 -0.50
N GLY A 133 5.65 13.46 0.11
CA GLY A 133 4.62 14.47 -0.17
C GLY A 133 3.22 14.05 0.27
N MET A 134 3.13 13.27 1.34
CA MET A 134 1.88 12.79 1.91
C MET A 134 1.55 13.53 3.21
N ASP A 135 0.25 13.74 3.47
CA ASP A 135 -0.23 14.32 4.72
C ASP A 135 0.13 13.42 5.93
N PRO A 136 0.18 13.96 7.16
CA PRO A 136 0.33 13.16 8.37
C PRO A 136 -0.65 12.00 8.46
N LEU A 137 -0.26 10.90 9.10
CA LEU A 137 -1.08 9.68 9.21
C LEU A 137 -2.43 9.95 9.88
N ALA A 138 -2.44 10.80 10.91
CA ALA A 138 -3.66 11.16 11.63
C ALA A 138 -4.70 11.80 10.71
N ASP A 139 -4.28 12.77 9.88
CA ASP A 139 -5.15 13.46 8.92
C ASP A 139 -5.65 12.51 7.83
N HIS A 140 -4.78 11.63 7.36
CA HIS A 140 -5.15 10.60 6.40
C HIS A 140 -6.18 9.63 6.99
N THR A 141 -5.95 9.14 8.21
CA THR A 141 -6.85 8.23 8.92
C THR A 141 -8.24 8.84 9.08
N GLU A 142 -8.30 10.10 9.52
CA GLU A 142 -9.57 10.80 9.69
C GLU A 142 -10.32 10.96 8.37
N ARG A 143 -9.61 11.26 7.28
CA ARG A 143 -10.18 11.38 5.93
C ARG A 143 -10.73 10.03 5.44
N ILE A 144 -10.04 8.92 5.70
CA ILE A 144 -10.49 7.57 5.35
C ILE A 144 -11.74 7.22 6.15
N ARG A 145 -11.77 7.47 7.47
CA ARG A 145 -12.92 7.21 8.33
C ARG A 145 -14.18 7.98 7.92
N ARG A 146 -14.01 9.23 7.49
CA ARG A 146 -15.12 10.05 6.97
C ARG A 146 -15.63 9.55 5.62
N ARG A 147 -14.72 9.13 4.75
CA ARG A 147 -15.07 8.69 3.40
C ARG A 147 -15.74 7.32 3.38
N PHE A 148 -15.37 6.45 4.31
CA PHE A 148 -15.84 5.06 4.40
C PHE A 148 -16.38 4.80 5.81
N PRO A 149 -17.61 5.26 6.14
CA PRO A 149 -18.25 4.92 7.39
C PRO A 149 -18.49 3.40 7.44
N LEU A 150 -18.34 2.80 8.61
CA LEU A 150 -18.32 1.34 8.81
C LEU A 150 -19.54 0.57 8.31
N GLY A 151 -20.66 1.23 8.05
CA GLY A 151 -21.82 0.60 7.41
C GLY A 151 -21.53 0.05 6.02
N ASP A 152 -20.53 0.64 5.33
CA ASP A 152 -20.18 0.31 3.94
C ASP A 152 -18.96 -0.63 3.83
N VAL A 153 -18.20 -0.83 4.93
CA VAL A 153 -16.89 -1.51 4.92
C VAL A 153 -16.97 -2.99 5.35
N VAL A 154 -18.16 -3.51 5.60
CA VAL A 154 -18.36 -4.91 6.07
C VAL A 154 -17.89 -5.97 5.05
N ARG A 155 -17.49 -5.56 3.83
CA ARG A 155 -16.85 -6.45 2.86
C ARG A 155 -15.57 -5.84 2.33
N ASP A 156 -14.43 -6.31 2.85
CA ASP A 156 -13.16 -6.21 2.11
C ASP A 156 -13.34 -6.90 0.75
N PRO A 157 -13.25 -6.18 -0.38
CA PRO A 157 -13.37 -6.79 -1.71
C PRO A 157 -12.28 -7.84 -2.00
N SER A 158 -11.28 -7.98 -1.13
CA SER A 158 -10.23 -8.99 -1.24
C SER A 158 -10.63 -10.37 -0.69
N GLY A 159 -11.81 -10.50 -0.05
CA GLY A 159 -12.26 -11.78 0.53
C GLY A 159 -11.38 -12.29 1.68
N ARG A 160 -10.50 -11.48 2.23
CA ARG A 160 -9.68 -11.87 3.38
C ARG A 160 -10.53 -11.77 4.65
N PRO A 161 -10.64 -12.85 5.44
CA PRO A 161 -11.37 -12.79 6.69
C PRO A 161 -10.69 -11.80 7.64
N PRO A 162 -11.49 -11.05 8.47
CA PRO A 162 -10.93 -10.25 9.55
C PRO A 162 -9.95 -11.13 10.35
N ARG A 163 -8.82 -10.58 10.76
CA ARG A 163 -7.94 -11.28 11.70
C ARG A 163 -8.77 -11.58 12.95
N GLU A 164 -9.14 -12.83 13.11
CA GLU A 164 -9.52 -13.34 14.41
C GLU A 164 -8.32 -13.09 15.32
N GLU A 165 -8.51 -12.34 16.41
CA GLU A 165 -7.49 -12.22 17.45
C GLU A 165 -6.98 -13.62 17.68
N ALA A 166 -5.67 -13.83 17.49
CA ALA A 166 -5.04 -15.11 17.76
C ALA A 166 -5.25 -15.41 19.26
N ARG A 167 -6.38 -16.02 19.55
CA ARG A 167 -6.60 -16.64 20.86
C ARG A 167 -5.58 -17.74 20.96
N ASP A 168 -4.61 -17.55 21.86
CA ASP A 168 -3.76 -18.63 22.32
C ASP A 168 -4.66 -19.84 22.60
N PRO A 169 -4.44 -20.98 21.93
CA PRO A 169 -5.25 -22.18 22.12
C PRO A 169 -5.19 -22.72 23.55
N SER A 170 -4.37 -22.16 24.44
CA SER A 170 -4.24 -22.53 25.85
C SER A 170 -5.12 -21.72 26.82
N GLY A 171 -5.85 -20.69 26.38
CA GLY A 171 -6.82 -19.96 27.22
C GLY A 171 -6.22 -19.21 28.42
N ARG A 172 -4.93 -18.92 28.43
CA ARG A 172 -4.21 -18.30 29.56
C ARG A 172 -4.14 -16.79 29.40
N PRO A 173 -4.45 -16.01 30.45
CA PRO A 173 -4.28 -14.55 30.39
C PRO A 173 -2.79 -14.18 30.30
N PRO A 174 -2.40 -13.08 29.64
CA PRO A 174 -1.03 -12.63 29.57
C PRO A 174 -0.57 -12.07 30.92
N GLY A 175 0.33 -12.77 31.56
CA GLY A 175 1.01 -12.29 32.78
C GLY A 175 1.20 -13.35 33.83
N GLU A 176 2.29 -14.13 33.78
CA GLU A 176 3.16 -14.49 34.88
C GLU A 176 4.14 -15.60 34.47
N GLY A 177 5.43 -15.26 34.48
CA GLY A 177 6.51 -16.14 34.84
C GLY A 177 6.92 -17.21 33.82
N ALA A 178 7.82 -16.89 32.87
CA ALA A 178 8.72 -17.90 32.32
C ALA A 178 10.17 -17.40 32.35
N ARG A 179 10.96 -18.09 33.18
CA ARG A 179 12.43 -17.98 33.25
C ARG A 179 13.04 -18.31 31.89
N VAL A 180 13.96 -17.46 31.45
CA VAL A 180 14.75 -17.63 30.23
C VAL A 180 15.77 -18.76 30.44
N PRO A 181 15.83 -19.79 29.60
CA PRO A 181 17.01 -20.65 29.52
C PRO A 181 18.01 -20.01 28.57
N SER A 182 19.22 -19.80 29.06
CA SER A 182 20.39 -19.36 28.30
C SER A 182 20.79 -20.43 27.28
N GLY A 183 20.45 -20.18 26.00
CA GLY A 183 20.88 -20.98 24.85
C GLY A 183 21.45 -20.07 23.77
N ARG A 184 22.73 -20.29 23.48
CA ARG A 184 23.58 -19.60 22.51
C ARG A 184 22.96 -19.61 21.11
N PRO A 185 22.89 -18.47 20.37
CA PRO A 185 22.33 -18.45 19.01
C PRO A 185 23.31 -19.07 17.99
N PRO A 186 22.80 -19.73 16.94
CA PRO A 186 23.61 -20.21 15.84
C PRO A 186 24.10 -19.03 14.98
N ARG A 187 25.35 -19.11 14.56
CA ARG A 187 26.01 -18.17 13.66
C ARG A 187 25.51 -18.38 12.23
N GLY A 188 25.24 -17.27 11.52
CA GLY A 188 25.37 -17.24 10.07
C GLY A 188 24.09 -16.91 9.32
N GLY A 189 24.08 -15.75 8.68
CA GLY A 189 23.13 -15.35 7.67
C GLY A 189 22.83 -13.85 7.73
N THR A 190 23.78 -13.01 7.31
CA THR A 190 23.53 -11.59 7.07
C THR A 190 22.59 -11.46 5.87
N VAL A 191 21.30 -11.33 6.14
CA VAL A 191 20.37 -10.80 5.16
C VAL A 191 20.67 -9.29 5.08
N ARG A 192 21.25 -8.90 3.96
CA ARG A 192 21.51 -7.50 3.62
C ARG A 192 20.15 -6.80 3.59
N ALA A 193 19.92 -5.88 4.53
CA ALA A 193 18.79 -4.95 4.45
C ALA A 193 18.99 -4.13 3.17
N GLU A 194 18.11 -4.31 2.20
CA GLU A 194 18.06 -3.43 1.03
C GLU A 194 17.64 -2.05 1.53
N ALA A 195 18.60 -1.12 1.44
CA ALA A 195 18.35 0.28 1.78
C ALA A 195 17.33 0.85 0.80
N GLU A 196 16.17 1.28 1.31
CA GLU A 196 15.19 2.01 0.49
C GLU A 196 15.88 3.25 -0.13
N PRO A 197 15.66 3.50 -1.44
CA PRO A 197 16.19 4.69 -2.08
C PRO A 197 15.61 5.94 -1.40
N ARG A 198 16.49 6.80 -0.87
CA ARG A 198 16.11 8.09 -0.32
C ARG A 198 15.51 8.96 -1.42
N PRO A 199 14.40 9.66 -1.16
CA PRO A 199 13.96 10.74 -2.03
C PRO A 199 15.07 11.79 -2.12
N PRO A 200 15.25 12.46 -3.28
CA PRO A 200 16.23 13.53 -3.42
C PRO A 200 15.96 14.62 -2.38
N ASP A 201 17.03 15.12 -1.76
CA ASP A 201 16.99 16.19 -0.77
C ASP A 201 16.13 17.36 -1.29
N SER A 202 15.26 17.86 -0.43
CA SER A 202 14.42 19.02 -0.70
C SER A 202 15.34 20.20 -1.06
N VAL A 203 15.28 20.66 -2.31
CA VAL A 203 15.96 21.86 -2.74
C VAL A 203 15.36 23.02 -1.94
N GLU A 204 16.16 23.58 -1.02
CA GLU A 204 15.87 24.86 -0.37
C GLU A 204 15.51 25.87 -1.46
N ARG A 205 14.29 26.42 -1.41
CA ARG A 205 13.91 27.58 -2.19
C ARG A 205 14.63 28.78 -1.59
N THR A 206 15.78 29.09 -2.16
CA THR A 206 16.42 30.39 -1.94
C THR A 206 15.51 31.44 -2.56
N LEU A 207 14.73 32.11 -1.71
CA LEU A 207 14.03 33.35 -2.04
C LEU A 207 15.10 34.45 -2.12
N THR A 208 15.69 34.62 -3.29
CA THR A 208 16.43 35.87 -3.58
C THR A 208 15.42 36.96 -3.88
N GLY A 209 15.19 37.82 -2.89
CA GLY A 209 14.54 39.10 -3.09
C GLY A 209 15.27 39.90 -4.15
N ARG A 210 14.53 40.36 -5.15
CA ARG A 210 14.94 41.49 -5.99
C ARG A 210 14.09 42.66 -5.56
N GLU A 211 14.68 43.53 -4.76
CA GLU A 211 14.22 44.92 -4.64
C GLU A 211 14.58 45.61 -5.98
N ALA A 212 13.57 46.21 -6.56
CA ALA A 212 13.74 47.12 -7.70
C ALA A 212 13.61 48.56 -7.19
N THR A 213 14.61 49.33 -7.46
CA THR A 213 14.66 50.80 -7.38
C THR A 213 13.80 51.37 -8.50
#